data_b9a02aec38b5604ca541aa31e6003964
#
_entry.id   b9a02aec38b5604ca541aa31e6003964
#
_cell.length_a   1.000
_cell.length_b   1.000
_cell.length_c   1.000
_cell.angle_alpha   90.00
_cell.angle_beta   90.00
_cell.angle_gamma   90.00
#
_symmetry.space_group_name_H-M   'P 1'
#
loop_
_entity.id
_entity.type
_entity.pdbx_description
1 polymer ?
#
loop_
_entity_poly.entity_id
_entity_poly.type
_entity_poly.pdbx_seq_one_letter_code
_entity_poly.pdbx_strand_id
1 'polypeptide(L)'
;MNRNEILFDRAKAIIPGGVNSPVRAFGSVGGVPRFIKKAEGAYVWDENGTRYTDYVGSWGPAIVGHAHPEVIEAVREAALGGLSFGAPTEGEIVIAEEIAKIMPSIERLRLVSSGTEATMTAIRLARGFTGRDKIIKFEGCYHGHSDSLLVKAGSGLLTFGNPSSAGVPADFTKHTLVLEYNNIAQLEEAFAQSGNDIACVILEPFVGNMNLVRPSEAFVKALRKLTEKHGAVLIYDEVMTGFRVALGGAQSLHGIKPDLTTMGKVIGGGMPLAAFGGRKDIMECISPLGGVYQAGTLSGNPIAVAAGLKTLEIIQREGFYENLTALTQRLANGIADAAKAHGVEFTADSVGGMFGLYFASHTPQNYADMARSNIDGFKHFFHGMLDRNVAFGPSAYEAGFVSAAHTPELIDETIAVAHEVFKEMAK
;
A
#
# COMPACT_ATOMS: atom_id res chain seq x y z
N MET A 1 11.93 18.85 28.74
CA MET A 1 11.34 17.50 28.63
C MET A 1 10.83 17.36 27.20
N ASN A 2 11.18 16.30 26.52
CA ASN A 2 10.78 16.07 25.12
C ASN A 2 9.25 15.87 25.05
N ARG A 3 8.57 16.70 24.27
CA ARG A 3 7.10 16.66 24.16
C ARG A 3 6.60 15.33 23.60
N ASN A 4 7.34 14.74 22.66
CA ASN A 4 7.01 13.42 22.10
C ASN A 4 6.99 12.30 23.17
N GLU A 5 7.96 12.31 24.09
CA GLU A 5 8.00 11.34 25.21
C GLU A 5 6.78 11.47 26.11
N ILE A 6 6.45 12.70 26.54
CA ILE A 6 5.27 12.96 27.38
C ILE A 6 3.99 12.49 26.69
N LEU A 7 3.85 12.76 25.39
CA LEU A 7 2.65 12.37 24.63
C LEU A 7 2.58 10.86 24.44
N PHE A 8 3.73 10.20 24.22
CA PHE A 8 3.75 8.76 24.08
C PHE A 8 3.39 8.06 25.38
N ASP A 9 3.88 8.53 26.53
CA ASP A 9 3.51 7.97 27.84
C ASP A 9 1.99 8.15 28.12
N ARG A 10 1.44 9.36 27.82
CA ARG A 10 -0.01 9.61 27.93
C ARG A 10 -0.80 8.71 26.99
N ALA A 11 -0.36 8.53 25.75
CA ALA A 11 -1.04 7.69 24.76
C ALA A 11 -1.07 6.22 25.21
N LYS A 12 0.06 5.69 25.70
CA LYS A 12 0.14 4.31 26.23
C LYS A 12 -0.83 4.03 27.38
N ALA A 13 -1.18 5.05 28.14
CA ALA A 13 -2.11 4.90 29.26
C ALA A 13 -3.56 4.62 28.83
N ILE A 14 -3.97 5.00 27.60
CA ILE A 14 -5.34 4.91 27.13
C ILE A 14 -5.51 4.30 25.73
N ILE A 15 -4.44 4.21 24.96
CA ILE A 15 -4.44 3.59 23.62
C ILE A 15 -3.48 2.41 23.64
N PRO A 16 -3.89 1.21 23.25
CA PRO A 16 -3.01 0.06 23.23
C PRO A 16 -1.71 0.32 22.46
N GLY A 17 -0.57 0.22 23.15
CA GLY A 17 0.74 0.55 22.58
C GLY A 17 0.95 2.03 22.26
N GLY A 18 0.02 2.92 22.62
CA GLY A 18 0.07 4.37 22.36
C GLY A 18 -0.25 4.77 20.93
N VAL A 19 -0.77 3.86 20.08
CA VAL A 19 -0.99 4.10 18.65
C VAL A 19 -2.25 3.41 18.14
N ASN A 20 -2.84 3.97 17.07
CA ASN A 20 -3.99 3.39 16.37
C ASN A 20 -3.60 2.49 15.16
N SER A 21 -2.29 2.28 14.94
CA SER A 21 -1.75 1.31 13.98
C SER A 21 -0.36 0.87 14.45
N PRO A 22 -0.06 -0.46 14.51
CA PRO A 22 1.10 -1.00 15.22
C PRO A 22 2.46 -0.43 14.79
N VAL A 23 2.67 -0.24 13.48
CA VAL A 23 3.96 0.25 12.94
C VAL A 23 4.35 1.64 13.48
N ARG A 24 3.36 2.47 13.82
CA ARG A 24 3.56 3.83 14.35
C ARG A 24 4.25 3.88 15.72
N ALA A 25 4.26 2.75 16.44
CA ALA A 25 4.87 2.68 17.79
C ALA A 25 6.40 2.54 17.77
N PHE A 26 7.04 2.52 16.59
CA PHE A 26 8.50 2.29 16.44
C PHE A 26 8.99 0.93 16.99
N GLY A 27 8.08 -0.04 17.10
CA GLY A 27 8.42 -1.37 17.64
C GLY A 27 9.56 -2.08 16.92
N SER A 28 9.68 -1.89 15.59
CA SER A 28 10.72 -2.53 14.77
C SER A 28 12.07 -1.81 14.83
N VAL A 29 12.10 -0.52 15.13
CA VAL A 29 13.34 0.29 15.13
C VAL A 29 13.75 0.75 16.53
N GLY A 30 12.80 0.75 17.48
CA GLY A 30 13.02 1.28 18.83
C GLY A 30 12.93 2.80 18.90
N GLY A 31 13.06 3.33 20.11
CA GLY A 31 12.97 4.77 20.37
C GLY A 31 11.53 5.26 20.55
N VAL A 32 11.36 6.59 20.49
CA VAL A 32 10.08 7.27 20.73
C VAL A 32 9.53 7.79 19.41
N PRO A 33 8.27 7.44 19.04
CA PRO A 33 7.66 7.95 17.84
C PRO A 33 7.46 9.46 17.90
N ARG A 34 7.49 10.11 16.74
CA ARG A 34 7.22 11.54 16.61
C ARG A 34 5.72 11.79 16.55
N PHE A 35 5.21 12.63 17.44
CA PHE A 35 3.81 13.08 17.42
C PHE A 35 3.71 14.29 16.49
N ILE A 36 3.05 14.09 15.35
CA ILE A 36 2.99 15.10 14.29
C ILE A 36 1.84 16.07 14.58
N LYS A 37 2.17 17.37 14.57
CA LYS A 37 1.25 18.47 14.78
C LYS A 37 0.72 19.07 13.48
N LYS A 38 1.57 19.11 12.45
CA LYS A 38 1.28 19.76 11.16
C LYS A 38 2.02 19.01 10.04
N ALA A 39 1.42 19.02 8.86
CA ALA A 39 2.06 18.57 7.63
C ALA A 39 1.72 19.52 6.48
N GLU A 40 2.69 19.81 5.59
CA GLU A 40 2.52 20.70 4.45
C GLU A 40 3.59 20.40 3.38
N GLY A 41 3.18 20.23 2.14
CA GLY A 41 4.08 19.90 1.04
C GLY A 41 4.81 18.58 1.28
N ALA A 42 6.13 18.61 1.26
CA ALA A 42 7.00 17.46 1.52
C ALA A 42 7.42 17.33 3.00
N TYR A 43 6.80 18.08 3.91
CA TYR A 43 7.26 18.18 5.29
C TYR A 43 6.19 17.84 6.32
N VAL A 44 6.66 17.33 7.45
CA VAL A 44 5.88 17.16 8.69
C VAL A 44 6.59 17.88 9.84
N TRP A 45 5.82 18.37 10.82
CA TRP A 45 6.33 18.99 12.05
C TRP A 45 5.84 18.22 13.26
N ASP A 46 6.76 17.87 14.15
CA ASP A 46 6.38 17.25 15.41
C ASP A 46 5.90 18.28 16.47
N GLU A 47 5.48 17.78 17.61
CA GLU A 47 4.99 18.60 18.73
C GLU A 47 6.12 19.37 19.47
N ASN A 48 7.39 19.12 19.16
CA ASN A 48 8.52 19.96 19.57
C ASN A 48 8.78 21.10 18.58
N GLY A 49 8.09 21.12 17.44
CA GLY A 49 8.31 22.09 16.35
C GLY A 49 9.42 21.72 15.38
N THR A 50 10.02 20.53 15.51
CA THR A 50 11.03 20.03 14.57
C THR A 50 10.36 19.67 13.24
N ARG A 51 10.93 20.20 12.14
CA ARG A 51 10.49 19.89 10.78
C ARG A 51 11.28 18.72 10.22
N TYR A 52 10.59 17.77 9.61
CA TYR A 52 11.19 16.62 8.91
C TYR A 52 10.78 16.63 7.45
N THR A 53 11.71 16.26 6.55
CA THR A 53 11.39 15.85 5.19
C THR A 53 10.73 14.49 5.25
N ASP A 54 9.55 14.34 4.69
CA ASP A 54 8.69 13.16 4.88
C ASP A 54 8.66 12.24 3.66
N TYR A 55 9.23 11.06 3.81
CA TYR A 55 9.15 9.96 2.84
C TYR A 55 8.18 8.84 3.28
N VAL A 56 7.42 9.05 4.36
CA VAL A 56 6.32 8.16 4.75
C VAL A 56 5.06 8.45 3.93
N GLY A 57 4.81 9.71 3.60
CA GLY A 57 3.71 10.14 2.73
C GLY A 57 2.34 9.65 3.19
N SER A 58 2.10 9.59 4.52
CA SER A 58 0.90 8.99 5.14
C SER A 58 0.68 7.52 4.72
N TRP A 59 1.75 6.76 4.41
CA TRP A 59 1.71 5.38 3.89
C TRP A 59 1.15 5.29 2.46
N GLY A 60 1.37 6.33 1.66
CA GLY A 60 1.04 6.36 0.24
C GLY A 60 -0.01 7.37 -0.22
N PRO A 61 -1.01 7.79 0.59
CA PRO A 61 -2.02 8.75 0.14
C PRO A 61 -1.49 10.09 -0.35
N ALA A 62 -0.42 10.62 0.26
CA ALA A 62 0.07 11.98 0.00
C ALA A 62 0.86 12.11 -1.30
N ILE A 63 0.32 11.65 -2.44
CA ILE A 63 1.02 11.70 -3.74
C ILE A 63 1.25 13.15 -4.23
N VAL A 64 0.33 14.05 -3.93
CA VAL A 64 0.43 15.48 -4.28
C VAL A 64 1.13 16.32 -3.20
N GLY A 65 1.59 15.67 -2.13
CA GLY A 65 2.11 16.32 -0.93
C GLY A 65 1.03 16.52 0.13
N HIS A 66 1.47 16.92 1.33
CA HIS A 66 0.56 17.20 2.44
C HIS A 66 -0.15 18.55 2.25
N ALA A 67 -1.40 18.60 2.69
CA ALA A 67 -2.22 19.83 2.72
C ALA A 67 -2.19 20.59 1.37
N HIS A 68 -2.28 19.87 0.24
CA HIS A 68 -2.28 20.52 -1.08
C HIS A 68 -3.43 21.53 -1.16
N PRO A 69 -3.16 22.83 -1.52
CA PRO A 69 -4.14 23.89 -1.42
C PRO A 69 -5.47 23.60 -2.13
N GLU A 70 -5.42 23.06 -3.35
CA GLU A 70 -6.62 22.73 -4.12
C GLU A 70 -7.44 21.58 -3.49
N VAL A 71 -6.76 20.58 -2.89
CA VAL A 71 -7.45 19.48 -2.19
C VAL A 71 -8.10 19.98 -0.92
N ILE A 72 -7.39 20.82 -0.14
CA ILE A 72 -7.93 21.43 1.09
C ILE A 72 -9.15 22.31 0.78
N GLU A 73 -9.09 23.11 -0.29
CA GLU A 73 -10.23 23.96 -0.67
C GLU A 73 -11.44 23.12 -1.12
N ALA A 74 -11.25 22.07 -1.91
CA ALA A 74 -12.33 21.17 -2.30
C ALA A 74 -12.99 20.49 -1.08
N VAL A 75 -12.20 20.07 -0.09
CA VAL A 75 -12.68 19.52 1.18
C VAL A 75 -13.48 20.59 1.96
N ARG A 76 -12.97 21.81 2.03
CA ARG A 76 -13.61 22.91 2.74
C ARG A 76 -14.96 23.28 2.13
N GLU A 77 -15.02 23.38 0.81
CA GLU A 77 -16.28 23.65 0.09
C GLU A 77 -17.30 22.54 0.30
N ALA A 78 -16.89 21.28 0.15
CA ALA A 78 -17.76 20.13 0.37
C ALA A 78 -18.30 20.09 1.82
N ALA A 79 -17.47 20.45 2.80
CA ALA A 79 -17.87 20.49 4.22
C ALA A 79 -18.98 21.50 4.51
N LEU A 80 -19.08 22.60 3.76
CA LEU A 80 -20.17 23.57 3.89
C LEU A 80 -21.54 22.99 3.49
N GLY A 81 -21.56 21.97 2.62
CA GLY A 81 -22.78 21.25 2.22
C GLY A 81 -23.21 20.14 3.18
N GLY A 82 -22.36 19.77 4.13
CA GLY A 82 -22.59 18.67 5.09
C GLY A 82 -21.58 17.55 4.96
N LEU A 83 -21.40 16.76 6.03
CA LEU A 83 -20.33 15.77 6.12
C LEU A 83 -20.75 14.39 5.65
N SER A 84 -22.05 14.04 5.80
CA SER A 84 -22.62 12.76 5.33
C SER A 84 -24.15 12.88 5.29
N PHE A 85 -24.78 12.13 4.38
CA PHE A 85 -26.21 12.30 4.11
C PHE A 85 -27.03 11.02 4.34
N GLY A 86 -26.38 9.83 4.38
CA GLY A 86 -27.12 8.56 4.37
C GLY A 86 -27.93 8.32 3.07
N ALA A 87 -27.53 9.00 1.99
CA ALA A 87 -28.16 8.98 0.68
C ALA A 87 -27.07 9.10 -0.42
N PRO A 88 -27.32 8.61 -1.65
CA PRO A 88 -26.37 8.75 -2.74
C PRO A 88 -26.16 10.22 -3.14
N THR A 89 -24.97 10.51 -3.67
CA THR A 89 -24.56 11.85 -4.15
C THR A 89 -24.08 11.79 -5.60
N GLU A 90 -24.14 12.92 -6.31
CA GLU A 90 -23.58 13.04 -7.66
C GLU A 90 -22.07 12.80 -7.66
N GLY A 91 -21.35 13.24 -6.61
CA GLY A 91 -19.91 13.04 -6.49
C GLY A 91 -19.49 11.59 -6.51
N GLU A 92 -20.30 10.67 -5.96
CA GLU A 92 -20.05 9.22 -6.02
C GLU A 92 -20.08 8.70 -7.47
N ILE A 93 -20.98 9.24 -8.30
CA ILE A 93 -21.06 8.89 -9.72
C ILE A 93 -19.82 9.40 -10.45
N VAL A 94 -19.48 10.67 -10.26
CA VAL A 94 -18.36 11.32 -10.94
C VAL A 94 -17.03 10.62 -10.62
N ILE A 95 -16.76 10.28 -9.37
CA ILE A 95 -15.50 9.60 -9.01
C ILE A 95 -15.47 8.17 -9.58
N ALA A 96 -16.61 7.48 -9.63
CA ALA A 96 -16.71 6.16 -10.24
C ALA A 96 -16.41 6.20 -11.75
N GLU A 97 -16.97 7.18 -12.46
CA GLU A 97 -16.75 7.40 -13.89
C GLU A 97 -15.28 7.75 -14.17
N GLU A 98 -14.65 8.64 -13.39
CA GLU A 98 -13.24 9.00 -13.55
C GLU A 98 -12.31 7.81 -13.30
N ILE A 99 -12.55 7.00 -12.26
CA ILE A 99 -11.76 5.79 -12.01
C ILE A 99 -11.92 4.80 -13.17
N ALA A 100 -13.13 4.55 -13.64
CA ALA A 100 -13.39 3.62 -14.76
C ALA A 100 -12.76 4.09 -16.07
N LYS A 101 -12.72 5.40 -16.32
CA LYS A 101 -12.06 6.00 -17.48
C LYS A 101 -10.54 5.79 -17.43
N ILE A 102 -9.92 5.94 -16.28
CA ILE A 102 -8.47 5.81 -16.08
C ILE A 102 -8.05 4.32 -16.08
N MET A 103 -8.87 3.45 -15.49
CA MET A 103 -8.62 2.00 -15.38
C MET A 103 -9.70 1.19 -16.13
N PRO A 104 -9.51 0.88 -17.42
CA PRO A 104 -10.53 0.21 -18.25
C PRO A 104 -10.85 -1.23 -17.84
N SER A 105 -10.12 -1.83 -16.91
CA SER A 105 -10.49 -3.11 -16.28
C SER A 105 -11.71 -2.98 -15.37
N ILE A 106 -12.03 -1.76 -14.92
CA ILE A 106 -13.12 -1.47 -14.00
C ILE A 106 -14.37 -1.08 -14.80
N GLU A 107 -15.23 -2.04 -15.02
CA GLU A 107 -16.52 -1.83 -15.69
C GLU A 107 -17.60 -1.34 -14.71
N ARG A 108 -17.47 -1.75 -13.43
CA ARG A 108 -18.29 -1.30 -12.29
C ARG A 108 -17.44 -1.25 -11.02
N LEU A 109 -17.78 -0.35 -10.11
CA LEU A 109 -17.10 -0.26 -8.81
C LEU A 109 -18.09 0.06 -7.69
N ARG A 110 -17.63 -0.16 -6.45
CA ARG A 110 -18.30 0.25 -5.22
C ARG A 110 -17.29 0.94 -4.30
N LEU A 111 -17.68 2.10 -3.77
CA LEU A 111 -16.91 2.83 -2.78
C LEU A 111 -17.07 2.19 -1.39
N VAL A 112 -16.00 2.21 -0.63
CA VAL A 112 -15.90 1.81 0.78
C VAL A 112 -14.98 2.79 1.52
N SER A 113 -14.78 2.63 2.83
CA SER A 113 -13.99 3.59 3.61
C SER A 113 -12.54 3.16 3.85
N SER A 114 -12.19 1.90 3.62
CA SER A 114 -10.84 1.37 3.86
C SER A 114 -10.44 0.27 2.87
N GLY A 115 -9.11 0.11 2.69
CA GLY A 115 -8.57 -0.99 1.90
C GLY A 115 -8.97 -2.38 2.45
N THR A 116 -9.09 -2.51 3.77
CA THR A 116 -9.58 -3.75 4.41
C THR A 116 -10.99 -4.10 3.98
N GLU A 117 -11.91 -3.11 3.95
CA GLU A 117 -13.27 -3.33 3.45
C GLU A 117 -13.27 -3.71 1.97
N ALA A 118 -12.41 -3.07 1.16
CA ALA A 118 -12.30 -3.36 -0.26
C ALA A 118 -11.83 -4.81 -0.50
N THR A 119 -10.74 -5.23 0.12
CA THR A 119 -10.16 -6.58 -0.06
C THR A 119 -11.06 -7.67 0.51
N MET A 120 -11.61 -7.46 1.73
CA MET A 120 -12.57 -8.36 2.36
C MET A 120 -13.79 -8.60 1.44
N THR A 121 -14.29 -7.53 0.84
CA THR A 121 -15.48 -7.62 -0.03
C THR A 121 -15.12 -8.23 -1.38
N ALA A 122 -13.99 -7.89 -1.97
CA ALA A 122 -13.53 -8.48 -3.24
C ALA A 122 -13.39 -10.02 -3.12
N ILE A 123 -12.83 -10.53 -2.01
CA ILE A 123 -12.75 -11.97 -1.75
C ILE A 123 -14.13 -12.59 -1.56
N ARG A 124 -15.01 -11.96 -0.77
CA ARG A 124 -16.40 -12.44 -0.61
C ARG A 124 -17.12 -12.49 -1.95
N LEU A 125 -16.91 -11.48 -2.78
CA LEU A 125 -17.51 -11.40 -4.12
C LEU A 125 -16.97 -12.49 -5.03
N ALA A 126 -15.66 -12.73 -5.04
CA ALA A 126 -15.06 -13.84 -5.80
C ALA A 126 -15.61 -15.21 -5.39
N ARG A 127 -15.76 -15.45 -4.08
CA ARG A 127 -16.40 -16.66 -3.55
C ARG A 127 -17.86 -16.78 -3.98
N GLY A 128 -18.62 -15.69 -3.86
CA GLY A 128 -20.02 -15.67 -4.28
C GLY A 128 -20.23 -15.89 -5.77
N PHE A 129 -19.34 -15.33 -6.60
CA PHE A 129 -19.37 -15.49 -8.06
C PHE A 129 -19.00 -16.91 -8.51
N THR A 130 -17.93 -17.48 -7.93
CA THR A 130 -17.42 -18.80 -8.34
C THR A 130 -18.11 -19.98 -7.66
N GLY A 131 -18.76 -19.75 -6.52
CA GLY A 131 -19.29 -20.83 -5.65
C GLY A 131 -18.19 -21.66 -4.97
N ARG A 132 -16.96 -21.12 -4.83
CA ARG A 132 -15.78 -21.80 -4.31
C ARG A 132 -15.28 -21.14 -3.04
N ASP A 133 -14.52 -21.88 -2.21
CA ASP A 133 -14.09 -21.40 -0.88
C ASP A 133 -12.63 -21.01 -0.80
N LYS A 134 -11.73 -21.70 -1.54
CA LYS A 134 -10.28 -21.52 -1.39
C LYS A 134 -9.81 -20.21 -2.01
N ILE A 135 -8.85 -19.56 -1.35
CA ILE A 135 -8.15 -18.38 -1.86
C ILE A 135 -6.64 -18.60 -1.82
N ILE A 136 -5.94 -17.99 -2.75
CA ILE A 136 -4.47 -17.92 -2.76
C ILE A 136 -4.07 -16.48 -2.43
N LYS A 137 -3.14 -16.33 -1.49
CA LYS A 137 -2.37 -15.10 -1.24
C LYS A 137 -0.88 -15.42 -1.21
N PHE A 138 -0.03 -14.40 -1.14
CA PHE A 138 1.42 -14.59 -1.11
C PHE A 138 2.02 -14.13 0.22
N GLU A 139 3.08 -14.83 0.66
CA GLU A 139 3.83 -14.48 1.86
C GLU A 139 4.43 -13.08 1.72
N GLY A 140 4.40 -12.31 2.81
CA GLY A 140 4.85 -10.93 2.82
C GLY A 140 3.83 -9.90 2.28
N CYS A 141 2.79 -10.33 1.54
CA CYS A 141 1.72 -9.44 1.11
C CYS A 141 0.71 -9.17 2.23
N TYR A 142 0.28 -7.90 2.35
CA TYR A 142 -0.75 -7.46 3.28
C TYR A 142 -1.98 -6.94 2.53
N HIS A 143 -3.14 -7.46 2.88
CA HIS A 143 -4.41 -7.14 2.24
C HIS A 143 -5.50 -6.71 3.24
N GLY A 144 -5.10 -5.98 4.28
CA GLY A 144 -5.99 -5.64 5.39
C GLY A 144 -6.07 -6.75 6.46
N HIS A 145 -6.94 -6.55 7.43
CA HIS A 145 -6.99 -7.36 8.65
C HIS A 145 -8.28 -8.17 8.81
N SER A 146 -8.90 -8.60 7.70
CA SER A 146 -9.97 -9.59 7.79
C SER A 146 -9.39 -10.97 8.16
N ASP A 147 -10.14 -11.77 8.90
CA ASP A 147 -9.66 -13.03 9.51
C ASP A 147 -9.07 -14.01 8.48
N SER A 148 -9.68 -14.13 7.30
CA SER A 148 -9.18 -15.00 6.23
C SER A 148 -7.85 -14.58 5.62
N LEU A 149 -7.40 -13.35 5.88
CA LEU A 149 -6.15 -12.76 5.36
C LEU A 149 -5.04 -12.64 6.40
N LEU A 150 -5.37 -12.80 7.69
CA LEU A 150 -4.40 -12.83 8.79
C LEU A 150 -3.81 -14.26 8.92
N VAL A 151 -3.04 -14.63 7.91
CA VAL A 151 -2.53 -15.97 7.68
C VAL A 151 -1.05 -15.90 7.32
N LYS A 152 -0.25 -16.80 7.90
CA LYS A 152 1.16 -17.03 7.54
C LYS A 152 1.33 -18.40 6.87
N ALA A 153 2.42 -18.57 6.13
CA ALA A 153 2.76 -19.83 5.49
C ALA A 153 2.81 -20.99 6.50
N GLY A 154 2.36 -22.16 6.09
CA GLY A 154 2.51 -23.41 6.87
C GLY A 154 3.91 -24.01 6.70
N SER A 155 4.19 -25.11 7.42
CA SER A 155 5.48 -25.79 7.43
C SER A 155 5.77 -26.67 6.19
N GLY A 156 4.89 -26.72 5.20
CA GLY A 156 5.04 -27.52 3.98
C GLY A 156 4.66 -26.74 2.73
N LEU A 157 5.11 -27.24 1.56
CA LEU A 157 5.01 -26.56 0.25
C LEU A 157 3.58 -26.14 -0.15
N LEU A 158 2.54 -26.84 0.30
CA LEU A 158 1.14 -26.51 0.01
C LEU A 158 0.23 -26.72 1.22
N THR A 159 0.73 -26.40 2.42
CA THR A 159 -0.09 -26.46 3.63
C THR A 159 -0.99 -25.23 3.74
N PHE A 160 -2.24 -25.44 4.17
CA PHE A 160 -3.11 -24.32 4.53
C PHE A 160 -2.45 -23.46 5.60
N GLY A 161 -2.60 -22.15 5.46
CA GLY A 161 -1.97 -21.20 6.36
C GLY A 161 -2.45 -21.31 7.80
N ASN A 162 -1.54 -21.04 8.70
CA ASN A 162 -1.87 -20.90 10.13
C ASN A 162 -2.29 -19.47 10.44
N PRO A 163 -3.18 -19.23 11.43
CA PRO A 163 -3.46 -17.88 11.90
C PRO A 163 -2.18 -17.13 12.28
N SER A 164 -2.03 -15.89 11.79
CA SER A 164 -0.92 -14.99 12.11
C SER A 164 -1.25 -14.04 13.26
N SER A 165 -2.50 -14.06 13.72
CA SER A 165 -2.98 -13.23 14.82
C SER A 165 -3.70 -14.09 15.87
N ALA A 166 -3.48 -13.77 17.15
CA ALA A 166 -4.33 -14.28 18.22
C ALA A 166 -5.78 -13.84 17.96
N GLY A 167 -6.73 -14.70 18.32
CA GLY A 167 -8.17 -14.46 18.16
C GLY A 167 -8.73 -14.84 16.78
N VAL A 168 -7.90 -15.21 15.82
CA VAL A 168 -8.35 -15.77 14.53
C VAL A 168 -8.48 -17.29 14.65
N PRO A 169 -9.70 -17.86 14.56
CA PRO A 169 -9.88 -19.30 14.58
C PRO A 169 -9.27 -19.99 13.35
N ALA A 170 -8.74 -21.19 13.50
CA ALA A 170 -8.17 -21.95 12.38
C ALA A 170 -9.18 -22.20 11.24
N ASP A 171 -10.46 -22.27 11.55
CA ASP A 171 -11.52 -22.42 10.55
C ASP A 171 -11.61 -21.24 9.55
N PHE A 172 -11.20 -20.03 9.94
CA PHE A 172 -11.15 -18.89 9.02
C PHE A 172 -9.96 -18.96 8.06
N THR A 173 -8.88 -19.63 8.44
CA THR A 173 -7.64 -19.72 7.65
C THR A 173 -7.51 -21.00 6.85
N LYS A 174 -8.32 -22.03 7.14
CA LYS A 174 -8.27 -23.36 6.49
C LYS A 174 -8.49 -23.36 4.98
N HIS A 175 -9.09 -22.29 4.45
CA HIS A 175 -9.32 -22.13 3.01
C HIS A 175 -8.32 -21.17 2.33
N THR A 176 -7.33 -20.67 3.08
CA THR A 176 -6.33 -19.74 2.55
C THR A 176 -5.01 -20.46 2.34
N LEU A 177 -4.61 -20.56 1.06
CA LEU A 177 -3.28 -21.03 0.65
C LEU A 177 -2.33 -19.83 0.64
N VAL A 178 -1.17 -19.94 1.30
CA VAL A 178 -0.12 -18.94 1.27
C VAL A 178 1.05 -19.47 0.50
N LEU A 179 1.35 -18.87 -0.64
CA LEU A 179 2.44 -19.25 -1.54
C LEU A 179 3.58 -18.24 -1.47
N GLU A 180 4.75 -18.66 -1.90
CA GLU A 180 5.90 -17.76 -2.06
C GLU A 180 5.70 -16.85 -3.28
N TYR A 181 5.97 -15.55 -3.11
CA TYR A 181 5.89 -14.59 -4.21
C TYR A 181 6.96 -14.89 -5.26
N ASN A 182 6.63 -14.74 -6.54
CA ASN A 182 7.48 -15.11 -7.68
C ASN A 182 7.74 -16.64 -7.89
N ASN A 183 7.14 -17.52 -7.10
CA ASN A 183 7.33 -18.97 -7.24
C ASN A 183 6.25 -19.58 -8.15
N ILE A 184 6.55 -19.65 -9.45
CA ILE A 184 5.65 -20.20 -10.48
C ILE A 184 5.35 -21.68 -10.22
N ALA A 185 6.34 -22.46 -9.79
CA ALA A 185 6.16 -23.90 -9.55
C ALA A 185 5.14 -24.17 -8.42
N GLN A 186 5.21 -23.42 -7.31
CA GLN A 186 4.19 -23.51 -6.25
C GLN A 186 2.81 -23.11 -6.75
N LEU A 187 2.73 -22.06 -7.58
CA LEU A 187 1.46 -21.61 -8.16
C LEU A 187 0.83 -22.68 -9.05
N GLU A 188 1.63 -23.28 -9.96
CA GLU A 188 1.19 -24.37 -10.85
C GLU A 188 0.74 -25.60 -10.05
N GLU A 189 1.49 -25.97 -9.02
CA GLU A 189 1.17 -27.11 -8.14
C GLU A 189 -0.15 -26.85 -7.39
N ALA A 190 -0.37 -25.64 -6.83
CA ALA A 190 -1.61 -25.29 -6.14
C ALA A 190 -2.82 -25.41 -7.07
N PHE A 191 -2.71 -24.93 -8.31
CA PHE A 191 -3.77 -25.08 -9.30
C PHE A 191 -3.97 -26.51 -9.79
N ALA A 192 -2.90 -27.30 -9.91
CA ALA A 192 -2.99 -28.72 -10.26
C ALA A 192 -3.75 -29.53 -9.20
N GLN A 193 -3.52 -29.22 -7.92
CA GLN A 193 -4.14 -29.93 -6.79
C GLN A 193 -5.55 -29.44 -6.46
N SER A 194 -5.83 -28.15 -6.60
CA SER A 194 -7.05 -27.52 -6.09
C SER A 194 -7.72 -26.52 -7.03
N GLY A 195 -7.34 -26.45 -8.29
CA GLY A 195 -7.77 -25.42 -9.23
C GLY A 195 -9.30 -25.24 -9.34
N ASN A 196 -10.05 -26.35 -9.17
CA ASN A 196 -11.51 -26.31 -9.22
C ASN A 196 -12.16 -25.77 -7.92
N ASP A 197 -11.39 -25.64 -6.83
CA ASP A 197 -11.88 -25.15 -5.53
C ASP A 197 -11.41 -23.72 -5.25
N ILE A 198 -10.47 -23.20 -6.06
CA ILE A 198 -9.90 -21.86 -5.89
C ILE A 198 -10.89 -20.82 -6.43
N ALA A 199 -11.40 -19.97 -5.53
CA ALA A 199 -12.26 -18.84 -5.87
C ALA A 199 -11.45 -17.69 -6.47
N CYS A 200 -10.30 -17.36 -5.86
CA CYS A 200 -9.48 -16.25 -6.31
C CYS A 200 -8.00 -16.38 -5.93
N VAL A 201 -7.19 -15.62 -6.64
CA VAL A 201 -5.83 -15.27 -6.26
C VAL A 201 -5.80 -13.77 -6.00
N ILE A 202 -5.32 -13.35 -4.82
CA ILE A 202 -5.10 -11.95 -4.48
C ILE A 202 -3.61 -11.68 -4.30
N LEU A 203 -3.11 -10.58 -4.89
CA LEU A 203 -1.72 -10.15 -4.73
C LEU A 203 -1.59 -8.63 -4.76
N GLU A 204 -0.55 -8.13 -4.11
CA GLU A 204 -0.02 -6.79 -4.38
C GLU A 204 0.81 -6.87 -5.67
N PRO A 205 0.48 -6.12 -6.73
CA PRO A 205 1.20 -6.23 -8.01
C PRO A 205 2.63 -5.68 -7.98
N PHE A 206 2.93 -4.74 -7.10
CA PHE A 206 4.25 -4.43 -6.55
C PHE A 206 4.08 -4.49 -5.04
N VAL A 207 4.81 -5.36 -4.38
CA VAL A 207 4.59 -5.58 -2.95
C VAL A 207 5.22 -4.44 -2.17
N GLY A 208 4.41 -3.68 -1.45
CA GLY A 208 4.85 -2.57 -0.61
C GLY A 208 4.96 -2.93 0.88
N ASN A 209 4.46 -4.10 1.27
CA ASN A 209 4.46 -4.58 2.66
C ASN A 209 5.61 -5.56 2.99
N MET A 210 6.50 -5.82 2.04
CA MET A 210 7.82 -6.41 2.26
C MET A 210 8.90 -5.55 1.58
N ASN A 211 8.87 -4.25 1.88
CA ASN A 211 9.60 -3.19 1.18
C ASN A 211 9.04 -3.01 -0.25
N LEU A 212 9.87 -2.96 -1.29
CA LEU A 212 9.40 -2.95 -2.67
C LEU A 212 9.88 -4.22 -3.39
N VAL A 213 8.98 -5.19 -3.61
CA VAL A 213 9.31 -6.40 -4.37
C VAL A 213 8.51 -6.43 -5.66
N ARG A 214 9.23 -6.62 -6.77
CA ARG A 214 8.65 -6.68 -8.11
C ARG A 214 8.23 -8.11 -8.46
N PRO A 215 7.07 -8.29 -9.12
CA PRO A 215 6.79 -9.56 -9.77
C PRO A 215 7.67 -9.72 -11.00
N SER A 216 8.11 -10.94 -11.29
CA SER A 216 8.67 -11.25 -12.59
C SER A 216 7.57 -11.26 -13.66
N GLU A 217 7.92 -10.91 -14.90
CA GLU A 217 6.98 -10.95 -16.02
C GLU A 217 6.39 -12.36 -16.23
N ALA A 218 7.22 -13.39 -16.05
CA ALA A 218 6.80 -14.79 -16.15
C ALA A 218 5.75 -15.15 -15.06
N PHE A 219 5.94 -14.65 -13.84
CA PHE A 219 4.99 -14.87 -12.74
C PHE A 219 3.65 -14.20 -13.01
N VAL A 220 3.65 -12.96 -13.48
CA VAL A 220 2.42 -12.23 -13.86
C VAL A 220 1.66 -12.96 -14.97
N LYS A 221 2.37 -13.44 -16.00
CA LYS A 221 1.78 -14.24 -17.09
C LYS A 221 1.20 -15.56 -16.59
N ALA A 222 1.91 -16.25 -15.70
CA ALA A 222 1.45 -17.50 -15.10
C ALA A 222 0.19 -17.30 -14.26
N LEU A 223 0.14 -16.23 -13.44
CA LEU A 223 -1.06 -15.85 -12.68
C LEU A 223 -2.28 -15.70 -13.58
N ARG A 224 -2.19 -14.89 -14.63
CA ARG A 224 -3.33 -14.66 -15.54
C ARG A 224 -3.75 -15.95 -16.24
N LYS A 225 -2.79 -16.70 -16.81
CA LYS A 225 -3.05 -17.94 -17.52
C LYS A 225 -3.75 -18.99 -16.64
N LEU A 226 -3.27 -19.17 -15.41
CA LEU A 226 -3.82 -20.19 -14.50
C LEU A 226 -5.20 -19.80 -13.98
N THR A 227 -5.40 -18.53 -13.61
CA THR A 227 -6.70 -18.05 -13.17
C THR A 227 -7.75 -18.16 -14.27
N GLU A 228 -7.43 -17.77 -15.51
CA GLU A 228 -8.33 -17.95 -16.67
C GLU A 228 -8.66 -19.42 -16.94
N LYS A 229 -7.62 -20.27 -16.99
CA LYS A 229 -7.80 -21.70 -17.26
C LYS A 229 -8.74 -22.39 -16.27
N HIS A 230 -8.66 -22.01 -15.00
CA HIS A 230 -9.45 -22.64 -13.94
C HIS A 230 -10.71 -21.86 -13.53
N GLY A 231 -10.98 -20.71 -14.17
CA GLY A 231 -12.12 -19.85 -13.83
C GLY A 231 -12.04 -19.26 -12.42
N ALA A 232 -10.83 -19.07 -11.89
CA ALA A 232 -10.58 -18.36 -10.64
C ALA A 232 -10.48 -16.85 -10.89
N VAL A 233 -10.93 -16.03 -9.94
CA VAL A 233 -10.88 -14.57 -10.04
C VAL A 233 -9.47 -14.05 -9.72
N LEU A 234 -8.86 -13.28 -10.60
CA LEU A 234 -7.60 -12.58 -10.32
C LEU A 234 -7.90 -11.21 -9.70
N ILE A 235 -7.50 -11.01 -8.45
CA ILE A 235 -7.67 -9.76 -7.71
C ILE A 235 -6.31 -9.05 -7.60
N TYR A 236 -6.19 -7.89 -8.24
CA TYR A 236 -5.07 -6.97 -8.01
C TYR A 236 -5.39 -6.06 -6.83
N ASP A 237 -4.63 -6.22 -5.75
CA ASP A 237 -4.67 -5.28 -4.63
C ASP A 237 -3.82 -4.05 -4.95
N GLU A 238 -4.47 -3.08 -5.54
CA GLU A 238 -3.87 -1.78 -5.89
C GLU A 238 -4.15 -0.71 -4.82
N VAL A 239 -4.43 -1.10 -3.58
CA VAL A 239 -4.62 -0.14 -2.48
C VAL A 239 -3.38 0.74 -2.30
N MET A 240 -2.17 0.19 -2.49
CA MET A 240 -0.93 0.96 -2.43
C MET A 240 -0.46 1.45 -3.80
N THR A 241 -0.54 0.63 -4.82
CA THR A 241 0.02 0.88 -6.15
C THR A 241 -0.89 1.66 -7.08
N GLY A 242 -2.20 1.57 -6.89
CA GLY A 242 -3.19 2.28 -7.72
C GLY A 242 -2.97 3.78 -7.70
N PHE A 243 -2.87 4.39 -8.87
CA PHE A 243 -2.57 5.82 -9.06
C PHE A 243 -1.24 6.29 -8.43
N ARG A 244 -0.47 5.39 -7.83
CA ARG A 244 0.82 5.72 -7.20
C ARG A 244 2.00 5.41 -8.10
N VAL A 245 2.01 4.24 -8.74
CA VAL A 245 3.13 3.78 -9.58
C VAL A 245 2.98 4.25 -11.03
N ALA A 246 1.77 4.46 -11.49
CA ALA A 246 1.37 5.05 -12.76
C ALA A 246 -0.08 5.52 -12.66
N LEU A 247 -0.56 6.33 -13.59
CA LEU A 247 -1.96 6.78 -13.63
C LEU A 247 -2.92 5.59 -13.69
N GLY A 248 -2.68 4.61 -14.54
CA GLY A 248 -3.47 3.38 -14.65
C GLY A 248 -3.09 2.28 -13.64
N GLY A 249 -2.32 2.59 -12.58
CA GLY A 249 -1.86 1.63 -11.60
C GLY A 249 -0.84 0.62 -12.15
N ALA A 250 -0.52 -0.39 -11.35
CA ALA A 250 0.42 -1.44 -11.73
C ALA A 250 -0.11 -2.31 -12.89
N GLN A 251 -1.40 -2.49 -13.00
CA GLN A 251 -2.02 -3.25 -14.09
C GLN A 251 -1.68 -2.69 -15.47
N SER A 252 -1.55 -1.36 -15.59
CA SER A 252 -1.13 -0.70 -16.84
C SER A 252 0.33 -0.98 -17.18
N LEU A 253 1.20 -1.06 -16.18
CA LEU A 253 2.62 -1.38 -16.34
C LEU A 253 2.85 -2.85 -16.69
N HIS A 254 2.04 -3.74 -16.14
CA HIS A 254 2.11 -5.18 -16.41
C HIS A 254 1.43 -5.60 -17.71
N GLY A 255 0.59 -4.75 -18.30
CA GLY A 255 -0.24 -5.11 -19.45
C GLY A 255 -1.27 -6.21 -19.13
N ILE A 256 -1.73 -6.29 -17.88
CA ILE A 256 -2.68 -7.28 -17.40
C ILE A 256 -4.02 -6.62 -17.07
N LYS A 257 -5.11 -7.28 -17.48
CA LYS A 257 -6.46 -6.93 -17.06
C LYS A 257 -6.90 -7.87 -15.94
N PRO A 258 -6.86 -7.47 -14.66
CA PRO A 258 -7.38 -8.28 -13.55
C PRO A 258 -8.90 -8.39 -13.64
N ASP A 259 -9.48 -9.39 -12.97
CA ASP A 259 -10.93 -9.55 -12.90
C ASP A 259 -11.57 -8.60 -11.88
N LEU A 260 -10.86 -8.39 -10.76
CA LEU A 260 -11.19 -7.39 -9.74
C LEU A 260 -9.94 -6.59 -9.35
N THR A 261 -10.15 -5.35 -8.97
CA THR A 261 -9.13 -4.45 -8.43
C THR A 261 -9.63 -3.84 -7.13
N THR A 262 -8.79 -3.80 -6.10
CA THR A 262 -9.05 -3.04 -4.88
C THR A 262 -8.18 -1.79 -4.87
N MET A 263 -8.74 -0.67 -4.43
CA MET A 263 -8.10 0.65 -4.43
C MET A 263 -8.33 1.34 -3.09
N GLY A 264 -7.43 2.27 -2.76
CA GLY A 264 -7.52 3.08 -1.54
C GLY A 264 -6.46 4.17 -1.57
N LYS A 265 -6.01 4.59 -0.40
CA LYS A 265 -4.90 5.53 -0.23
C LYS A 265 -5.00 6.76 -1.14
N VAL A 266 -4.35 6.75 -2.32
CA VAL A 266 -4.31 7.90 -3.26
C VAL A 266 -5.71 8.37 -3.64
N ILE A 267 -6.65 7.45 -3.93
CA ILE A 267 -8.01 7.84 -4.34
C ILE A 267 -8.79 8.59 -3.25
N GLY A 268 -8.34 8.54 -2.01
CA GLY A 268 -8.92 9.29 -0.90
C GLY A 268 -8.34 10.69 -0.70
N GLY A 269 -7.21 11.01 -1.37
CA GLY A 269 -6.58 12.33 -1.22
C GLY A 269 -6.21 12.69 0.22
N GLY A 270 -5.96 11.68 1.08
CA GLY A 270 -5.71 11.83 2.52
C GLY A 270 -6.93 11.55 3.40
N MET A 271 -8.13 11.38 2.81
CA MET A 271 -9.37 11.04 3.52
C MET A 271 -9.65 9.53 3.43
N PRO A 272 -10.48 8.96 4.35
CA PRO A 272 -10.84 7.55 4.33
C PRO A 272 -11.81 7.24 3.18
N LEU A 273 -11.24 6.91 2.02
CA LEU A 273 -11.92 6.45 0.82
C LEU A 273 -11.14 5.29 0.21
N ALA A 274 -11.86 4.24 -0.13
CA ALA A 274 -11.37 3.10 -0.88
C ALA A 274 -12.46 2.61 -1.84
N ALA A 275 -12.12 1.67 -2.71
CA ALA A 275 -13.06 1.08 -3.65
C ALA A 275 -12.63 -0.34 -4.02
N PHE A 276 -13.57 -1.13 -4.49
CA PHE A 276 -13.32 -2.34 -5.25
C PHE A 276 -14.19 -2.32 -6.51
N GLY A 277 -13.65 -2.87 -7.59
CA GLY A 277 -14.35 -2.88 -8.87
C GLY A 277 -13.70 -3.85 -9.84
N GLY A 278 -14.27 -4.00 -11.01
CA GLY A 278 -13.78 -4.88 -12.06
C GLY A 278 -14.87 -5.28 -13.04
N ARG A 279 -14.81 -6.52 -13.49
CA ARG A 279 -15.76 -7.10 -14.46
C ARG A 279 -17.21 -6.94 -14.01
N LYS A 280 -18.03 -6.51 -14.94
CA LYS A 280 -19.46 -6.27 -14.71
C LYS A 280 -20.20 -7.50 -14.18
N ASP A 281 -19.97 -8.67 -14.77
CA ASP A 281 -20.64 -9.93 -14.40
C ASP A 281 -20.31 -10.36 -12.95
N ILE A 282 -19.11 -10.09 -12.48
CA ILE A 282 -18.70 -10.33 -11.08
C ILE A 282 -19.37 -9.28 -10.18
N MET A 283 -19.25 -8.01 -10.53
CA MET A 283 -19.79 -6.91 -9.70
C MET A 283 -21.31 -6.94 -9.57
N GLU A 284 -22.04 -7.51 -10.53
CA GLU A 284 -23.49 -7.69 -10.44
C GLU A 284 -23.91 -8.75 -9.43
N CYS A 285 -23.00 -9.57 -8.90
CA CYS A 285 -23.30 -10.48 -7.80
C CYS A 285 -23.48 -9.76 -6.44
N ILE A 286 -23.13 -8.46 -6.35
CA ILE A 286 -23.25 -7.72 -5.09
C ILE A 286 -24.67 -7.15 -4.90
N SER A 287 -25.15 -7.16 -3.65
CA SER A 287 -26.43 -6.54 -3.27
C SER A 287 -26.48 -5.04 -3.65
N PRO A 288 -27.58 -4.51 -4.18
CA PRO A 288 -28.92 -5.13 -4.28
C PRO A 288 -29.17 -5.97 -5.54
N LEU A 289 -28.21 -6.06 -6.47
CA LEU A 289 -28.40 -6.84 -7.71
C LEU A 289 -28.25 -8.34 -7.46
N GLY A 290 -27.27 -8.76 -6.66
CA GLY A 290 -27.01 -10.15 -6.32
C GLY A 290 -27.04 -10.42 -4.82
N GLY A 291 -26.64 -11.63 -4.42
CA GLY A 291 -26.74 -12.09 -3.03
C GLY A 291 -25.51 -11.78 -2.16
N VAL A 292 -24.42 -11.22 -2.71
CA VAL A 292 -23.24 -10.89 -1.94
C VAL A 292 -23.45 -9.56 -1.20
N TYR A 293 -23.37 -9.59 0.14
CA TYR A 293 -23.65 -8.42 0.96
C TYR A 293 -22.41 -7.58 1.26
N GLN A 294 -22.57 -6.27 1.12
CA GLN A 294 -21.64 -5.23 1.57
C GLN A 294 -22.43 -3.96 1.88
N ALA A 295 -22.11 -3.26 2.95
CA ALA A 295 -22.68 -1.97 3.31
C ALA A 295 -21.65 -1.14 4.10
N GLY A 296 -21.79 0.19 4.07
CA GLY A 296 -20.96 1.12 4.84
C GLY A 296 -21.67 2.47 4.97
N THR A 297 -21.93 2.89 6.21
CA THR A 297 -22.66 4.14 6.50
C THR A 297 -21.98 5.38 5.88
N LEU A 298 -20.65 5.42 5.88
CA LEU A 298 -19.86 6.55 5.39
C LEU A 298 -19.18 6.27 4.04
N SER A 299 -19.51 5.14 3.39
CA SER A 299 -19.00 4.84 2.04
C SER A 299 -19.47 5.91 1.06
N GLY A 300 -18.50 6.51 0.35
CA GLY A 300 -18.80 7.58 -0.61
C GLY A 300 -19.20 8.91 0.05
N ASN A 301 -18.81 9.18 1.30
CA ASN A 301 -19.11 10.45 1.93
C ASN A 301 -18.53 11.63 1.13
N PRO A 302 -19.24 12.80 1.10
CA PRO A 302 -18.92 13.90 0.20
C PRO A 302 -17.52 14.50 0.42
N ILE A 303 -17.03 14.46 1.66
CA ILE A 303 -15.73 15.04 2.01
C ILE A 303 -14.59 14.21 1.41
N ALA A 304 -14.64 12.90 1.60
CA ALA A 304 -13.63 11.98 1.05
C ALA A 304 -13.69 11.92 -0.49
N VAL A 305 -14.89 11.98 -1.06
CA VAL A 305 -15.09 12.03 -2.52
C VAL A 305 -14.52 13.33 -3.10
N ALA A 306 -14.75 14.48 -2.47
CA ALA A 306 -14.21 15.78 -2.92
C ALA A 306 -12.67 15.78 -2.91
N ALA A 307 -12.05 15.28 -1.82
CA ALA A 307 -10.60 15.13 -1.72
C ALA A 307 -10.06 14.18 -2.81
N GLY A 308 -10.73 13.04 -3.03
CA GLY A 308 -10.35 12.06 -4.04
C GLY A 308 -10.45 12.61 -5.46
N LEU A 309 -11.57 13.22 -5.83
CA LEU A 309 -11.78 13.84 -7.14
C LEU A 309 -10.73 14.90 -7.45
N LYS A 310 -10.43 15.80 -6.51
CA LYS A 310 -9.42 16.82 -6.71
C LYS A 310 -8.02 16.21 -6.83
N THR A 311 -7.72 15.17 -6.07
CA THR A 311 -6.45 14.45 -6.20
C THR A 311 -6.33 13.78 -7.56
N LEU A 312 -7.38 13.09 -8.04
CA LEU A 312 -7.41 12.47 -9.38
C LEU A 312 -7.24 13.52 -10.50
N GLU A 313 -7.84 14.69 -10.36
CA GLU A 313 -7.65 15.80 -11.31
C GLU A 313 -6.19 16.27 -11.37
N ILE A 314 -5.52 16.42 -10.23
CA ILE A 314 -4.14 16.90 -10.15
C ILE A 314 -3.17 15.89 -10.76
N ILE A 315 -3.31 14.61 -10.44
CA ILE A 315 -2.38 13.57 -10.91
C ILE A 315 -2.51 13.27 -12.42
N GLN A 316 -3.59 13.74 -13.07
CA GLN A 316 -3.77 13.64 -14.53
C GLN A 316 -3.10 14.81 -15.31
N ARG A 317 -2.52 15.78 -14.61
CA ARG A 317 -1.83 16.90 -15.27
C ARG A 317 -0.61 16.39 -16.03
N GLU A 318 -0.35 17.01 -17.18
CA GLU A 318 0.81 16.67 -18.03
C GLU A 318 2.12 16.72 -17.24
N GLY A 319 2.98 15.72 -17.43
CA GLY A 319 4.29 15.63 -16.77
C GLY A 319 4.26 15.18 -15.32
N PHE A 320 3.09 14.92 -14.72
CA PHE A 320 2.99 14.57 -13.31
C PHE A 320 3.78 13.30 -12.97
N TYR A 321 3.52 12.20 -13.69
CA TYR A 321 4.17 10.92 -13.41
C TYR A 321 5.62 10.86 -13.88
N GLU A 322 5.96 11.56 -14.96
CA GLU A 322 7.32 11.68 -15.45
C GLU A 322 8.21 12.35 -14.40
N ASN A 323 7.75 13.47 -13.84
CA ASN A 323 8.46 14.19 -12.79
C ASN A 323 8.54 13.38 -11.50
N LEU A 324 7.42 12.80 -11.04
CA LEU A 324 7.37 11.97 -9.84
C LEU A 324 8.33 10.78 -9.93
N THR A 325 8.35 10.10 -11.07
CA THR A 325 9.24 8.96 -11.32
C THR A 325 10.71 9.39 -11.34
N ALA A 326 11.03 10.50 -12.01
CA ALA A 326 12.40 11.02 -12.04
C ALA A 326 12.93 11.39 -10.66
N LEU A 327 12.11 12.06 -9.83
CA LEU A 327 12.47 12.40 -8.45
C LEU A 327 12.69 11.14 -7.59
N THR A 328 11.83 10.13 -7.75
CA THR A 328 11.93 8.88 -6.99
C THR A 328 13.17 8.08 -7.38
N GLN A 329 13.48 7.99 -8.68
CA GLN A 329 14.70 7.35 -9.18
C GLN A 329 15.95 8.07 -8.71
N ARG A 330 15.96 9.43 -8.75
CA ARG A 330 17.07 10.24 -8.26
C ARG A 330 17.36 9.94 -6.78
N LEU A 331 16.32 9.87 -5.94
CA LEU A 331 16.45 9.54 -4.53
C LEU A 331 17.02 8.14 -4.33
N ALA A 332 16.40 7.13 -4.93
CA ALA A 332 16.80 5.74 -4.75
C ALA A 332 18.24 5.48 -5.21
N ASN A 333 18.59 5.97 -6.41
CA ASN A 333 19.93 5.84 -6.97
C ASN A 333 20.95 6.61 -6.15
N GLY A 334 20.65 7.84 -5.74
CA GLY A 334 21.56 8.67 -4.95
C GLY A 334 21.87 8.08 -3.57
N ILE A 335 20.87 7.48 -2.88
CA ILE A 335 21.08 6.77 -1.62
C ILE A 335 21.94 5.52 -1.83
N ALA A 336 21.70 4.75 -2.91
CA ALA A 336 22.51 3.57 -3.23
C ALA A 336 23.96 3.94 -3.56
N ASP A 337 24.19 5.02 -4.32
CA ASP A 337 25.52 5.52 -4.61
C ASP A 337 26.24 6.02 -3.35
N ALA A 338 25.50 6.66 -2.44
CA ALA A 338 26.04 7.08 -1.14
C ALA A 338 26.50 5.88 -0.29
N ALA A 339 25.71 4.82 -0.22
CA ALA A 339 26.08 3.58 0.48
C ALA A 339 27.33 2.95 -0.12
N LYS A 340 27.36 2.83 -1.46
CA LYS A 340 28.50 2.29 -2.22
C LYS A 340 29.78 3.10 -1.98
N ALA A 341 29.71 4.42 -1.95
CA ALA A 341 30.85 5.29 -1.69
C ALA A 341 31.50 5.06 -0.31
N HIS A 342 30.75 4.53 0.64
CA HIS A 342 31.20 4.22 1.99
C HIS A 342 31.37 2.71 2.25
N GLY A 343 31.23 1.85 1.23
CA GLY A 343 31.45 0.40 1.35
C GLY A 343 30.35 -0.30 2.15
N VAL A 344 29.15 0.28 2.27
CA VAL A 344 28.02 -0.34 2.92
C VAL A 344 27.26 -1.22 1.90
N GLU A 345 26.99 -2.48 2.27
CA GLU A 345 26.22 -3.38 1.44
C GLU A 345 24.75 -2.91 1.40
N PHE A 346 24.32 -2.47 0.24
CA PHE A 346 23.03 -1.81 0.08
C PHE A 346 22.56 -1.83 -1.38
N THR A 347 21.24 -2.01 -1.58
CA THR A 347 20.60 -1.81 -2.87
C THR A 347 19.33 -1.00 -2.73
N ALA A 348 18.84 -0.45 -3.82
CA ALA A 348 17.57 0.27 -3.88
C ALA A 348 16.82 -0.03 -5.17
N ASP A 349 15.51 0.12 -5.16
CA ASP A 349 14.66 0.03 -6.33
C ASP A 349 13.54 1.08 -6.25
N SER A 350 12.94 1.43 -7.40
CA SER A 350 11.86 2.41 -7.45
C SER A 350 10.89 2.15 -8.60
N VAL A 351 9.62 2.49 -8.40
CA VAL A 351 8.58 2.46 -9.43
C VAL A 351 7.58 3.59 -9.20
N GLY A 352 7.41 4.47 -10.21
CA GLY A 352 6.57 5.65 -10.04
C GLY A 352 6.99 6.47 -8.81
N GLY A 353 6.05 6.71 -7.89
CA GLY A 353 6.29 7.41 -6.64
C GLY A 353 6.63 6.52 -5.43
N MET A 354 6.99 5.25 -5.64
CA MET A 354 7.40 4.30 -4.59
C MET A 354 8.86 3.91 -4.72
N PHE A 355 9.53 3.67 -3.60
CA PHE A 355 10.90 3.14 -3.58
C PHE A 355 11.10 2.16 -2.42
N GLY A 356 12.09 1.29 -2.61
CA GLY A 356 12.58 0.33 -1.61
C GLY A 356 14.06 0.55 -1.32
N LEU A 357 14.45 0.40 -0.05
CA LEU A 357 15.82 0.52 0.43
C LEU A 357 16.21 -0.78 1.15
N TYR A 358 17.24 -1.46 0.67
CA TYR A 358 17.60 -2.79 1.15
C TYR A 358 19.05 -2.82 1.62
N PHE A 359 19.27 -3.21 2.87
CA PHE A 359 20.59 -3.55 3.39
C PHE A 359 20.94 -4.99 3.03
N ALA A 360 21.15 -5.20 1.74
CA ALA A 360 21.40 -6.49 1.09
C ALA A 360 22.20 -6.29 -0.20
N SER A 361 22.90 -7.36 -0.64
CA SER A 361 23.72 -7.36 -1.87
C SER A 361 22.91 -7.35 -3.17
N HIS A 362 21.63 -7.66 -3.08
CA HIS A 362 20.71 -7.69 -4.24
C HIS A 362 19.30 -7.28 -3.81
N THR A 363 18.51 -6.84 -4.77
CA THR A 363 17.10 -6.52 -4.58
C THR A 363 16.30 -7.78 -4.28
N PRO A 364 15.57 -7.86 -3.15
CA PRO A 364 14.76 -9.02 -2.79
C PRO A 364 13.72 -9.39 -3.84
N GLN A 365 13.50 -10.67 -4.05
CA GLN A 365 12.51 -11.21 -4.99
C GLN A 365 11.29 -11.81 -4.29
N ASN A 366 11.39 -12.07 -2.99
CA ASN A 366 10.36 -12.67 -2.15
C ASN A 366 10.58 -12.32 -0.67
N TYR A 367 9.69 -12.82 0.20
CA TYR A 367 9.78 -12.58 1.63
C TYR A 367 11.04 -13.18 2.27
N ALA A 368 11.47 -14.37 1.83
CA ALA A 368 12.66 -15.03 2.37
C ALA A 368 13.94 -14.24 2.06
N ASP A 369 14.02 -13.60 0.89
CA ASP A 369 15.13 -12.69 0.55
C ASP A 369 15.10 -11.46 1.45
N MET A 370 13.92 -10.84 1.62
CA MET A 370 13.77 -9.67 2.48
C MET A 370 14.12 -9.98 3.95
N ALA A 371 13.76 -11.16 4.44
CA ALA A 371 14.07 -11.60 5.80
C ALA A 371 15.58 -11.79 6.07
N ARG A 372 16.40 -11.95 5.01
CA ARG A 372 17.87 -12.04 5.10
C ARG A 372 18.57 -10.67 5.08
N SER A 373 17.84 -9.59 4.83
CA SER A 373 18.40 -8.23 4.87
C SER A 373 18.93 -7.88 6.26
N ASN A 374 19.96 -7.03 6.30
CA ASN A 374 20.53 -6.55 7.56
C ASN A 374 19.60 -5.54 8.24
N ILE A 375 18.71 -6.05 9.09
CA ILE A 375 17.70 -5.25 9.81
C ILE A 375 18.37 -4.25 10.79
N ASP A 376 19.49 -4.62 11.40
CA ASP A 376 20.18 -3.71 12.32
C ASP A 376 20.88 -2.57 11.55
N GLY A 377 21.39 -2.83 10.35
CA GLY A 377 21.86 -1.79 9.44
C GLY A 377 20.74 -0.80 9.10
N PHE A 378 19.54 -1.31 8.80
CA PHE A 378 18.38 -0.44 8.58
C PHE A 378 18.05 0.42 9.81
N LYS A 379 18.06 -0.14 11.02
CA LYS A 379 17.79 0.63 12.24
C LYS A 379 18.79 1.77 12.44
N HIS A 380 20.07 1.53 12.23
CA HIS A 380 21.10 2.58 12.30
C HIS A 380 20.86 3.68 11.28
N PHE A 381 20.58 3.30 10.03
CA PHE A 381 20.25 4.25 8.97
C PHE A 381 18.98 5.04 9.30
N PHE A 382 17.91 4.39 9.72
CA PHE A 382 16.65 5.03 10.09
C PHE A 382 16.85 6.11 11.16
N HIS A 383 17.54 5.79 12.26
CA HIS A 383 17.78 6.75 13.33
C HIS A 383 18.76 7.86 12.89
N GLY A 384 19.80 7.51 12.15
CA GLY A 384 20.74 8.49 11.60
C GLY A 384 20.07 9.53 10.70
N MET A 385 19.13 9.10 9.85
CA MET A 385 18.32 9.98 9.00
C MET A 385 17.31 10.80 9.82
N LEU A 386 16.60 10.16 10.75
CA LEU A 386 15.60 10.83 11.60
C LEU A 386 16.22 11.92 12.48
N ASP A 387 17.42 11.69 13.05
CA ASP A 387 18.14 12.65 13.86
C ASP A 387 18.66 13.85 13.03
N ARG A 388 18.69 13.69 11.70
CA ARG A 388 19.00 14.75 10.72
C ARG A 388 17.76 15.26 9.98
N ASN A 389 16.59 15.07 10.59
CA ASN A 389 15.30 15.58 10.14
C ASN A 389 14.81 15.00 8.80
N VAL A 390 15.15 13.76 8.49
CA VAL A 390 14.60 13.01 7.37
C VAL A 390 13.81 11.80 7.90
N ALA A 391 12.52 11.73 7.61
CA ALA A 391 11.62 10.70 8.12
C ALA A 391 11.31 9.63 7.07
N PHE A 392 11.73 8.39 7.34
CA PHE A 392 11.33 7.18 6.61
C PHE A 392 10.33 6.34 7.42
N GLY A 393 9.76 5.31 6.82
CA GLY A 393 8.94 4.32 7.52
C GLY A 393 9.75 3.59 8.61
N PRO A 394 9.21 3.41 9.83
CA PRO A 394 9.94 2.82 10.96
C PRO A 394 9.98 1.27 10.89
N SER A 395 10.25 0.72 9.72
CA SER A 395 10.43 -0.72 9.50
C SER A 395 11.16 -0.97 8.18
N ALA A 396 12.10 -1.90 8.17
CA ALA A 396 12.79 -2.35 6.96
C ALA A 396 11.85 -3.00 5.92
N TYR A 397 10.65 -3.38 6.34
CA TYR A 397 9.63 -4.00 5.49
C TYR A 397 8.67 -2.99 4.85
N GLU A 398 8.85 -1.70 5.08
CA GLU A 398 7.98 -0.67 4.51
C GLU A 398 8.62 0.00 3.31
N ALA A 399 7.86 0.15 2.23
CA ALA A 399 8.23 0.99 1.10
C ALA A 399 8.22 2.47 1.50
N GLY A 400 9.07 3.26 0.84
CA GLY A 400 9.06 4.72 0.95
C GLY A 400 8.29 5.37 -0.19
N PHE A 401 7.95 6.64 -0.02
CA PHE A 401 7.10 7.38 -0.94
C PHE A 401 7.66 8.78 -1.22
N VAL A 402 7.75 9.13 -2.50
CA VAL A 402 7.99 10.50 -2.96
C VAL A 402 6.64 11.11 -3.37
N SER A 403 6.47 12.39 -3.15
CA SER A 403 5.30 13.16 -3.60
C SER A 403 5.70 14.22 -4.62
N ALA A 404 4.72 14.75 -5.34
CA ALA A 404 4.92 15.86 -6.28
C ALA A 404 5.40 17.17 -5.60
N ALA A 405 5.31 17.24 -4.27
CA ALA A 405 5.82 18.38 -3.50
C ALA A 405 7.32 18.29 -3.18
N HIS A 406 7.99 17.16 -3.43
CA HIS A 406 9.44 17.06 -3.34
C HIS A 406 10.08 17.77 -4.54
N THR A 407 11.20 18.45 -4.30
CA THR A 407 11.98 19.09 -5.37
C THR A 407 13.32 18.38 -5.58
N PRO A 408 13.98 18.57 -6.75
CA PRO A 408 15.32 18.02 -6.96
C PRO A 408 16.31 18.41 -5.86
N GLU A 409 16.25 19.67 -5.40
CA GLU A 409 17.14 20.22 -4.35
C GLU A 409 16.89 19.49 -3.02
N LEU A 410 15.63 19.27 -2.65
CA LEU A 410 15.27 18.54 -1.42
C LEU A 410 15.72 17.08 -1.48
N ILE A 411 15.62 16.44 -2.64
CA ILE A 411 16.16 15.09 -2.86
C ILE A 411 17.67 15.08 -2.68
N ASP A 412 18.38 16.05 -3.25
CA ASP A 412 19.85 16.17 -3.12
C ASP A 412 20.30 16.43 -1.66
N GLU A 413 19.57 17.26 -0.92
CA GLU A 413 19.78 17.45 0.51
C GLU A 413 19.63 16.12 1.28
N THR A 414 18.62 15.34 0.94
CA THR A 414 18.39 14.01 1.55
C THR A 414 19.53 13.04 1.23
N ILE A 415 20.01 13.02 -0.01
CA ILE A 415 21.15 12.20 -0.44
C ILE A 415 22.43 12.61 0.31
N ALA A 416 22.65 13.91 0.49
CA ALA A 416 23.80 14.41 1.27
C ALA A 416 23.74 13.93 2.74
N VAL A 417 22.57 13.95 3.35
CA VAL A 417 22.35 13.41 4.70
C VAL A 417 22.64 11.89 4.73
N ALA A 418 22.20 11.15 3.73
CA ALA A 418 22.47 9.72 3.63
C ALA A 418 23.99 9.42 3.53
N HIS A 419 24.76 10.24 2.80
CA HIS A 419 26.23 10.15 2.76
C HIS A 419 26.86 10.29 4.16
N GLU A 420 26.40 11.23 4.96
CA GLU A 420 26.90 11.40 6.33
C GLU A 420 26.59 10.18 7.20
N VAL A 421 25.36 9.66 7.12
CA VAL A 421 24.92 8.50 7.89
C VAL A 421 25.71 7.25 7.48
N PHE A 422 25.87 6.97 6.19
CA PHE A 422 26.67 5.81 5.74
C PHE A 422 28.15 5.92 6.11
N LYS A 423 28.72 7.13 6.10
CA LYS A 423 30.08 7.36 6.57
C LYS A 423 30.25 7.04 8.06
N GLU A 424 29.22 7.27 8.87
CA GLU A 424 29.23 6.89 10.29
C GLU A 424 29.07 5.37 10.48
N MET A 425 28.22 4.73 9.68
CA MET A 425 28.01 3.28 9.71
C MET A 425 29.23 2.47 9.26
N ALA A 426 30.11 3.05 8.45
CA ALA A 426 31.31 2.39 7.93
C ALA A 426 32.51 2.42 8.92
N LYS A 427 32.37 3.08 10.07
CA LYS A 427 33.39 3.13 11.15
C LYS A 427 33.22 1.99 12.13
#